data_1cf7c7d2f1e4abe578e368970aa89613
#
_entry.id   1cf7c7d2f1e4abe578e368970aa89613
#
_cell.length_a   1.000
_cell.length_b   1.000
_cell.length_c   1.000
_cell.angle_alpha   90.00
_cell.angle_beta   90.00
_cell.angle_gamma   90.00
#
_symmetry.space_group_name_H-M   'P 1'
#
loop_
_entity.id
_entity.type
_entity.pdbx_description
1 polymer ?
#
loop_
_entity_poly.entity_id
_entity_poly.type
_entity_poly.pdbx_seq_one_letter_code
_entity_poly.pdbx_strand_id
1 'polypeptide(L)'
;MSVKGFKSHPYIPNSVPEVEQEMLHEIGLNSLEELHEEVPDEIILKNEMNLPEAFGSEYELRRHVEKLLKKNSSCDDNLNFLGAGCYQHYVPAICDEINGKGEFLTAYGGESYNDFGRFQSLFEYESLMAELLDMEVVNVPTMDYSQAASTAIRMGSRVAKRTGVLVPGSMDREKLAVIKNYCTPDLTIEEVKCDEKTGCMDLADLKAKLNDSIGVVYFENPNYFGAFEVNSREIANAAHDAGAQCVVGVDPISLGVVAVPRSYGADIVCGDLQPLGIHMNYGGGQSGFMATM
;
A
#
# COMPACT_ATOMS: atom_id res chain seq x y z
N MET A 1 10.89 26.79 -18.50
CA MET A 1 12.15 26.57 -19.25
C MET A 1 11.82 26.52 -20.74
N SER A 2 12.25 27.49 -21.50
CA SER A 2 12.17 27.42 -22.96
C SER A 2 13.26 26.46 -23.41
N VAL A 3 12.85 25.30 -23.93
CA VAL A 3 13.79 24.41 -24.66
C VAL A 3 14.34 25.26 -25.81
N LYS A 4 15.65 25.52 -25.80
CA LYS A 4 16.30 26.31 -26.85
C LYS A 4 15.87 25.82 -28.22
N GLY A 5 15.08 26.63 -28.94
CA GLY A 5 14.64 26.36 -30.30
C GLY A 5 13.14 26.08 -30.51
N PHE A 6 12.34 25.90 -29.44
CA PHE A 6 10.89 25.77 -29.57
C PHE A 6 10.21 27.08 -29.16
N LYS A 7 9.44 27.66 -30.08
CA LYS A 7 8.60 28.83 -29.80
C LYS A 7 7.29 28.47 -29.10
N SER A 8 6.90 27.20 -29.13
CA SER A 8 5.72 26.66 -28.46
C SER A 8 5.94 25.21 -28.08
N HIS A 9 5.30 24.75 -27.02
CA HIS A 9 5.34 23.34 -26.62
C HIS A 9 4.30 22.55 -27.42
N PRO A 10 4.65 21.39 -28.06
CA PRO A 10 3.75 20.67 -28.96
C PRO A 10 2.47 20.16 -28.29
N TYR A 11 2.49 19.92 -26.97
CA TYR A 11 1.34 19.46 -26.18
C TYR A 11 0.66 20.58 -25.37
N ILE A 12 1.15 21.81 -25.45
CA ILE A 12 0.58 22.99 -24.78
C ILE A 12 0.32 24.06 -25.84
N PRO A 13 -0.84 24.01 -26.51
CA PRO A 13 -1.13 24.91 -27.64
C PRO A 13 -1.09 26.38 -27.26
N ASN A 14 -1.37 26.71 -25.99
CA ASN A 14 -1.39 28.08 -25.48
C ASN A 14 0.01 28.61 -25.08
N SER A 15 1.07 27.85 -25.32
CA SER A 15 2.45 28.29 -25.03
C SER A 15 3.06 29.18 -26.13
N VAL A 16 2.29 29.55 -27.13
CA VAL A 16 2.68 30.56 -28.14
C VAL A 16 2.60 31.93 -27.48
N PRO A 17 3.66 32.76 -27.53
CA PRO A 17 3.71 34.03 -26.80
C PRO A 17 2.53 34.98 -27.09
N GLU A 18 2.06 35.01 -28.31
CA GLU A 18 0.94 35.85 -28.73
C GLU A 18 -0.37 35.40 -28.04
N VAL A 19 -0.61 34.08 -27.97
CA VAL A 19 -1.80 33.50 -27.31
C VAL A 19 -1.72 33.69 -25.80
N GLU A 20 -0.54 33.51 -25.20
CA GLU A 20 -0.31 33.75 -23.79
C GLU A 20 -0.65 35.19 -23.40
N GLN A 21 -0.20 36.17 -24.19
CA GLN A 21 -0.53 37.58 -23.97
C GLN A 21 -2.02 37.90 -24.13
N GLU A 22 -2.70 37.30 -25.12
CA GLU A 22 -4.15 37.44 -25.26
C GLU A 22 -4.90 36.89 -24.03
N MET A 23 -4.50 35.73 -23.55
CA MET A 23 -5.09 35.11 -22.35
C MET A 23 -4.87 35.97 -21.09
N LEU A 24 -3.66 36.46 -20.89
CA LEU A 24 -3.35 37.36 -19.75
C LEU A 24 -4.18 38.64 -19.83
N HIS A 25 -4.27 39.24 -21.01
CA HIS A 25 -5.07 40.47 -21.21
C HIS A 25 -6.56 40.22 -20.94
N GLU A 26 -7.11 39.06 -21.34
CA GLU A 26 -8.52 38.73 -21.11
C GLU A 26 -8.86 38.64 -19.60
N ILE A 27 -7.91 38.18 -18.77
CA ILE A 27 -8.08 38.12 -17.31
C ILE A 27 -7.56 39.39 -16.60
N GLY A 28 -7.12 40.40 -17.34
CA GLY A 28 -6.70 41.70 -16.79
C GLY A 28 -5.28 41.73 -16.22
N LEU A 29 -4.43 40.78 -16.62
CA LEU A 29 -3.04 40.66 -16.18
C LEU A 29 -2.07 41.02 -17.33
N ASN A 30 -0.84 41.42 -16.98
CA ASN A 30 0.22 41.74 -17.94
C ASN A 30 1.34 40.68 -17.97
N SER A 31 1.47 39.87 -16.93
CA SER A 31 2.49 38.85 -16.84
C SER A 31 2.02 37.65 -16.04
N LEU A 32 2.69 36.48 -16.22
CA LEU A 32 2.45 35.26 -15.44
C LEU A 32 2.79 35.44 -13.97
N GLU A 33 3.74 36.29 -13.64
CA GLU A 33 4.15 36.60 -12.26
C GLU A 33 3.00 37.20 -11.46
N GLU A 34 2.15 38.02 -12.07
CA GLU A 34 0.97 38.60 -11.42
C GLU A 34 -0.05 37.54 -10.94
N LEU A 35 -0.04 36.33 -11.53
CA LEU A 35 -0.86 35.20 -11.07
C LEU A 35 -0.43 34.69 -9.68
N HIS A 36 0.76 35.04 -9.23
CA HIS A 36 1.38 34.55 -8.01
C HIS A 36 1.56 35.62 -6.97
N GLU A 37 0.83 36.77 -7.06
CA GLU A 37 0.91 37.87 -6.09
C GLU A 37 0.64 37.45 -4.62
N GLU A 38 -0.11 36.32 -4.44
CA GLU A 38 -0.38 35.77 -3.12
C GLU A 38 0.84 35.07 -2.48
N VAL A 39 1.88 34.77 -3.28
CA VAL A 39 3.07 34.06 -2.81
C VAL A 39 4.05 35.10 -2.25
N PRO A 40 4.45 34.99 -0.97
CA PRO A 40 5.44 35.91 -0.40
C PRO A 40 6.76 35.90 -1.18
N ASP A 41 7.32 37.08 -1.43
CA ASP A 41 8.56 37.26 -2.19
C ASP A 41 9.76 36.44 -1.67
N GLU A 42 9.77 36.14 -0.36
CA GLU A 42 10.85 35.39 0.29
C GLU A 42 10.90 33.94 -0.13
N ILE A 43 9.76 33.35 -0.57
CA ILE A 43 9.67 31.94 -0.99
C ILE A 43 9.63 31.78 -2.51
N ILE A 44 9.57 32.88 -3.28
CA ILE A 44 9.65 32.83 -4.73
C ILE A 44 11.10 32.54 -5.17
N LEU A 45 11.28 31.49 -5.96
CA LEU A 45 12.57 31.15 -6.56
C LEU A 45 12.95 32.19 -7.62
N LYS A 46 13.90 33.08 -7.30
CA LYS A 46 14.33 34.18 -8.17
C LYS A 46 15.41 33.81 -9.19
N ASN A 47 16.02 32.65 -9.01
CA ASN A 47 17.07 32.12 -9.91
C ASN A 47 16.61 30.88 -10.63
N GLU A 48 17.15 30.66 -11.82
CA GLU A 48 16.95 29.38 -12.51
C GLU A 48 17.47 28.22 -11.65
N MET A 49 16.71 27.13 -11.63
CA MET A 49 17.14 25.90 -10.97
C MET A 49 18.36 25.32 -11.70
N ASN A 50 19.33 24.82 -10.93
CA ASN A 50 20.49 24.11 -11.48
C ASN A 50 20.08 22.70 -11.92
N LEU A 51 19.43 22.60 -13.08
CA LEU A 51 18.97 21.34 -13.68
C LEU A 51 19.87 20.95 -14.84
N PRO A 52 20.03 19.63 -15.11
CA PRO A 52 20.67 19.16 -16.33
C PRO A 52 19.95 19.71 -17.57
N GLU A 53 20.67 19.81 -18.68
CA GLU A 53 20.02 20.13 -19.96
C GLU A 53 19.00 19.06 -20.34
N ALA A 54 17.85 19.50 -20.88
CA ALA A 54 16.79 18.60 -21.34
C ALA A 54 17.24 17.84 -22.61
N PHE A 55 16.84 16.57 -22.68
CA PHE A 55 16.99 15.82 -23.93
C PHE A 55 16.02 16.38 -24.99
N GLY A 56 16.53 16.60 -26.19
CA GLY A 56 15.74 17.14 -27.31
C GLY A 56 14.85 16.12 -28.00
N SER A 57 15.00 14.83 -27.71
CA SER A 57 14.20 13.77 -28.31
C SER A 57 13.91 12.63 -27.33
N GLU A 58 12.75 12.00 -27.48
CA GLU A 58 12.37 10.80 -26.75
C GLU A 58 13.40 9.66 -26.95
N TYR A 59 13.93 9.51 -28.15
CA TYR A 59 14.92 8.49 -28.46
C TYR A 59 16.22 8.66 -27.66
N GLU A 60 16.73 9.89 -27.52
CA GLU A 60 17.91 10.17 -26.70
C GLU A 60 17.65 9.93 -25.23
N LEU A 61 16.49 10.39 -24.71
CA LEU A 61 16.09 10.15 -23.34
C LEU A 61 16.00 8.65 -23.03
N ARG A 62 15.34 7.89 -23.88
CA ARG A 62 15.18 6.44 -23.73
C ARG A 62 16.55 5.73 -23.69
N ARG A 63 17.44 6.04 -24.63
CA ARG A 63 18.80 5.47 -24.64
C ARG A 63 19.59 5.81 -23.39
N HIS A 64 19.45 7.03 -22.89
CA HIS A 64 20.12 7.47 -21.66
C HIS A 64 19.61 6.66 -20.46
N VAL A 65 18.30 6.56 -20.28
CA VAL A 65 17.67 5.84 -19.16
C VAL A 65 18.00 4.34 -19.25
N GLU A 66 17.87 3.71 -20.41
CA GLU A 66 18.23 2.29 -20.59
C GLU A 66 19.70 2.01 -20.26
N LYS A 67 20.61 2.93 -20.61
CA LYS A 67 22.02 2.82 -20.26
C LYS A 67 22.26 2.88 -18.75
N LEU A 68 21.47 3.68 -18.02
CA LEU A 68 21.52 3.72 -16.56
C LEU A 68 20.96 2.45 -15.94
N LEU A 69 19.79 1.99 -16.42
CA LEU A 69 19.11 0.79 -15.93
C LEU A 69 19.94 -0.49 -16.14
N LYS A 70 20.72 -0.58 -17.24
CA LYS A 70 21.64 -1.71 -17.48
C LYS A 70 22.74 -1.87 -16.42
N LYS A 71 22.93 -0.91 -15.53
CA LYS A 71 23.86 -1.03 -14.40
C LYS A 71 23.25 -1.74 -13.19
N ASN A 72 21.95 -1.94 -13.18
CA ASN A 72 21.26 -2.65 -12.12
C ASN A 72 21.42 -4.17 -12.30
N SER A 73 21.44 -4.88 -11.18
CA SER A 73 21.25 -6.32 -11.13
C SER A 73 19.77 -6.57 -10.79
N SER A 74 19.03 -7.15 -11.74
CA SER A 74 17.59 -7.39 -11.57
C SER A 74 17.29 -8.83 -11.16
N CYS A 75 16.06 -9.08 -10.74
CA CYS A 75 15.55 -10.42 -10.45
C CYS A 75 15.34 -11.26 -11.72
N ASP A 76 15.44 -10.67 -12.92
CA ASP A 76 15.37 -11.42 -14.18
C ASP A 76 16.60 -12.32 -14.36
N ASP A 77 17.77 -11.83 -13.91
CA ASP A 77 19.05 -12.51 -14.07
C ASP A 77 19.59 -13.12 -12.76
N ASN A 78 19.03 -12.74 -11.61
CA ASN A 78 19.56 -13.10 -10.31
C ASN A 78 18.47 -13.63 -9.37
N LEU A 79 18.83 -14.61 -8.53
CA LEU A 79 17.95 -15.06 -7.45
C LEU A 79 17.87 -13.98 -6.36
N ASN A 80 16.65 -13.70 -5.92
CA ASN A 80 16.38 -12.75 -4.87
C ASN A 80 15.75 -13.45 -3.66
N PHE A 81 16.38 -13.33 -2.51
CA PHE A 81 15.89 -13.85 -1.23
C PHE A 81 15.63 -12.74 -0.22
N LEU A 82 15.56 -11.48 -0.67
CA LEU A 82 15.43 -10.34 0.23
C LEU A 82 14.03 -10.25 0.86
N GLY A 83 12.98 -10.57 0.11
CA GLY A 83 11.58 -10.40 0.56
C GLY A 83 11.23 -8.94 0.77
N ALA A 84 11.22 -8.49 2.02
CA ALA A 84 11.03 -7.09 2.43
C ALA A 84 9.69 -6.45 2.00
N GLY A 85 8.60 -7.25 2.02
CA GLY A 85 7.25 -6.74 1.78
C GLY A 85 6.87 -6.52 0.31
N CYS A 86 7.76 -6.82 -0.63
CA CYS A 86 7.47 -6.80 -2.06
C CYS A 86 8.15 -8.01 -2.71
N TYR A 87 7.35 -8.94 -3.24
CA TYR A 87 7.83 -10.27 -3.58
C TYR A 87 7.87 -10.48 -5.09
N GLN A 88 8.92 -11.20 -5.54
CA GLN A 88 9.00 -11.64 -6.92
C GLN A 88 8.04 -12.82 -7.15
N HIS A 89 7.13 -12.65 -8.09
CA HIS A 89 6.25 -13.70 -8.60
C HIS A 89 5.92 -13.41 -10.06
N TYR A 90 5.33 -14.40 -10.74
CA TYR A 90 4.92 -14.20 -12.12
C TYR A 90 3.65 -13.35 -12.20
N VAL A 91 3.70 -12.28 -12.99
CA VAL A 91 2.53 -11.46 -13.33
C VAL A 91 2.09 -11.82 -14.74
N PRO A 92 0.90 -12.40 -14.95
CA PRO A 92 0.39 -12.71 -16.27
C PRO A 92 0.21 -11.45 -17.12
N ALA A 93 0.55 -11.52 -18.40
CA ALA A 93 0.42 -10.38 -19.34
C ALA A 93 -1.00 -9.81 -19.42
N ILE A 94 -2.03 -10.62 -19.14
CA ILE A 94 -3.41 -10.16 -19.10
C ILE A 94 -3.64 -9.09 -18.01
N CYS A 95 -2.89 -9.12 -16.92
CA CYS A 95 -2.99 -8.10 -15.87
C CYS A 95 -2.64 -6.72 -16.42
N ASP A 96 -1.54 -6.62 -17.18
CA ASP A 96 -1.12 -5.37 -17.80
C ASP A 96 -2.09 -4.89 -18.87
N GLU A 97 -2.58 -5.83 -19.69
CA GLU A 97 -3.57 -5.52 -20.73
C GLU A 97 -4.87 -4.95 -20.16
N ILE A 98 -5.39 -5.55 -19.10
CA ILE A 98 -6.62 -5.08 -18.44
C ILE A 98 -6.38 -3.76 -17.72
N ASN A 99 -5.29 -3.65 -16.95
CA ASN A 99 -4.94 -2.44 -16.21
C ASN A 99 -4.69 -1.23 -17.13
N GLY A 100 -4.25 -1.47 -18.37
CA GLY A 100 -4.03 -0.43 -19.38
C GLY A 100 -5.31 0.15 -19.99
N LYS A 101 -6.49 -0.44 -19.74
CA LYS A 101 -7.75 0.04 -20.31
C LYS A 101 -8.23 1.32 -19.63
N GLY A 102 -8.68 2.29 -20.44
CA GLY A 102 -9.09 3.60 -19.96
C GLY A 102 -10.21 3.58 -18.93
N GLU A 103 -11.08 2.58 -18.97
CA GLU A 103 -12.18 2.40 -18.01
C GLU A 103 -11.74 2.11 -16.59
N PHE A 104 -10.48 1.68 -16.39
CA PHE A 104 -9.90 1.39 -15.07
C PHE A 104 -8.89 2.46 -14.59
N LEU A 105 -8.43 3.35 -15.46
CA LEU A 105 -7.30 4.24 -15.16
C LEU A 105 -7.66 5.50 -14.37
N THR A 106 -8.87 6.03 -14.53
CA THR A 106 -9.24 7.36 -14.05
C THR A 106 -10.30 7.37 -12.95
N ALA A 107 -10.79 6.20 -12.57
CA ALA A 107 -11.88 6.08 -11.62
C ALA A 107 -11.36 6.08 -10.18
N TYR A 108 -12.02 6.83 -9.29
CA TYR A 108 -11.79 6.82 -7.86
C TYR A 108 -12.92 6.07 -7.16
N GLY A 109 -12.60 5.19 -6.22
CA GLY A 109 -13.61 4.42 -5.50
C GLY A 109 -14.57 5.33 -4.74
N GLY A 110 -15.87 5.13 -4.95
CA GLY A 110 -16.93 5.88 -4.29
C GLY A 110 -17.49 7.09 -5.03
N GLU A 111 -16.99 7.42 -6.22
CA GLU A 111 -17.54 8.49 -7.05
C GLU A 111 -18.52 7.96 -8.10
N SER A 112 -19.80 8.28 -7.94
CA SER A 112 -20.89 7.64 -8.67
C SER A 112 -21.05 8.03 -10.13
N TYR A 113 -20.34 9.03 -10.64
CA TYR A 113 -20.52 9.56 -12.01
C TYR A 113 -19.42 9.20 -13.00
N ASN A 114 -18.29 8.67 -12.52
CA ASN A 114 -17.14 8.31 -13.37
C ASN A 114 -16.74 6.83 -13.32
N ASP A 115 -17.37 6.02 -12.47
CA ASP A 115 -16.81 4.74 -12.03
C ASP A 115 -17.65 3.51 -12.38
N PHE A 116 -18.58 3.61 -13.33
CA PHE A 116 -19.52 2.51 -13.60
C PHE A 116 -18.83 1.18 -13.96
N GLY A 117 -17.78 1.20 -14.76
CA GLY A 117 -17.02 -0.01 -15.12
C GLY A 117 -16.26 -0.59 -13.91
N ARG A 118 -15.84 0.26 -13.00
CA ARG A 118 -15.05 -0.11 -11.82
C ARG A 118 -15.89 -0.78 -10.73
N PHE A 119 -17.15 -0.40 -10.55
CA PHE A 119 -18.02 -1.02 -9.54
C PHE A 119 -18.15 -2.53 -9.75
N GLN A 120 -18.28 -2.98 -10.99
CA GLN A 120 -18.32 -4.42 -11.28
C GLN A 120 -17.00 -5.10 -10.91
N SER A 121 -15.85 -4.52 -11.26
CA SER A 121 -14.54 -5.06 -10.94
C SER A 121 -14.27 -5.12 -9.43
N LEU A 122 -14.69 -4.08 -8.69
CA LEU A 122 -14.56 -4.06 -7.22
C LEU A 122 -15.46 -5.12 -6.58
N PHE A 123 -16.69 -5.26 -7.05
CA PHE A 123 -17.61 -6.29 -6.57
C PHE A 123 -17.06 -7.70 -6.81
N GLU A 124 -16.51 -7.95 -8.00
CA GLU A 124 -15.89 -9.25 -8.32
C GLU A 124 -14.65 -9.51 -7.45
N TYR A 125 -13.81 -8.48 -7.26
CA TYR A 125 -12.66 -8.55 -6.36
C TYR A 125 -13.09 -8.91 -4.93
N GLU A 126 -14.04 -8.17 -4.35
CA GLU A 126 -14.53 -8.41 -3.00
C GLU A 126 -15.10 -9.83 -2.85
N SER A 127 -15.85 -10.29 -3.86
CA SER A 127 -16.45 -11.62 -3.87
C SER A 127 -15.38 -12.73 -3.95
N LEU A 128 -14.39 -12.58 -4.83
CA LEU A 128 -13.30 -13.57 -4.99
C LEU A 128 -12.40 -13.61 -3.74
N MET A 129 -12.12 -12.47 -3.15
CA MET A 129 -11.33 -12.42 -1.92
C MET A 129 -12.12 -13.00 -0.74
N ALA A 130 -13.42 -12.78 -0.66
CA ALA A 130 -14.29 -13.36 0.36
C ALA A 130 -14.25 -14.91 0.30
N GLU A 131 -14.37 -15.47 -0.89
CA GLU A 131 -14.25 -16.93 -1.12
C GLU A 131 -12.85 -17.44 -0.75
N LEU A 132 -11.78 -16.74 -1.17
CA LEU A 132 -10.40 -17.16 -0.88
C LEU A 132 -10.11 -17.18 0.62
N LEU A 133 -10.66 -16.22 1.37
CA LEU A 133 -10.43 -16.04 2.80
C LEU A 133 -11.43 -16.77 3.70
N ASP A 134 -12.52 -17.32 3.12
CA ASP A 134 -13.70 -17.84 3.83
C ASP A 134 -14.28 -16.78 4.79
N MET A 135 -14.41 -15.54 4.31
CA MET A 135 -14.96 -14.38 5.04
C MET A 135 -16.20 -13.83 4.33
N GLU A 136 -17.06 -13.09 5.03
CA GLU A 136 -18.31 -12.59 4.45
C GLU A 136 -18.20 -11.21 3.82
N VAL A 137 -17.33 -10.36 4.37
CA VAL A 137 -17.18 -8.97 3.95
C VAL A 137 -15.72 -8.66 3.68
N VAL A 138 -15.43 -8.12 2.51
CA VAL A 138 -14.10 -7.61 2.11
C VAL A 138 -14.26 -6.13 1.72
N ASN A 139 -13.31 -5.30 2.08
CA ASN A 139 -13.30 -3.89 1.69
C ASN A 139 -12.75 -3.69 0.28
N VAL A 140 -13.03 -2.53 -0.31
CA VAL A 140 -12.23 -2.03 -1.46
C VAL A 140 -10.75 -1.97 -1.08
N PRO A 141 -9.81 -2.19 -2.02
CA PRO A 141 -8.39 -2.24 -1.71
C PRO A 141 -7.90 -1.02 -0.94
N THR A 142 -7.04 -1.26 0.06
CA THR A 142 -6.29 -0.20 0.75
C THR A 142 -5.02 0.15 -0.01
N MET A 143 -4.30 1.16 0.43
CA MET A 143 -3.04 1.60 -0.23
C MET A 143 -1.95 0.52 -0.16
N ASP A 144 -1.84 -0.16 0.98
CA ASP A 144 -0.86 -1.22 1.22
C ASP A 144 -1.28 -2.15 2.38
N TYR A 145 -0.46 -3.16 2.64
CA TYR A 145 -0.65 -4.08 3.75
C TYR A 145 -0.55 -3.39 5.12
N SER A 146 0.35 -2.41 5.27
CA SER A 146 0.54 -1.71 6.54
C SER A 146 -0.71 -0.91 6.92
N GLN A 147 -1.34 -0.25 5.94
CA GLN A 147 -2.62 0.44 6.14
C GLN A 147 -3.75 -0.56 6.42
N ALA A 148 -3.81 -1.68 5.69
CA ALA A 148 -4.80 -2.73 5.93
C ALA A 148 -4.70 -3.26 7.36
N ALA A 149 -3.50 -3.61 7.83
CA ALA A 149 -3.24 -4.08 9.18
C ALA A 149 -3.61 -3.04 10.24
N SER A 150 -3.22 -1.78 10.02
CA SER A 150 -3.55 -0.67 10.92
C SER A 150 -5.07 -0.46 11.05
N THR A 151 -5.77 -0.52 9.92
CA THR A 151 -7.24 -0.36 9.87
C THR A 151 -7.94 -1.55 10.53
N ALA A 152 -7.47 -2.78 10.28
CA ALA A 152 -7.98 -4.00 10.93
C ALA A 152 -7.80 -3.95 12.46
N ILE A 153 -6.63 -3.53 12.93
CA ILE A 153 -6.35 -3.33 14.37
C ILE A 153 -7.29 -2.29 14.97
N ARG A 154 -7.46 -1.12 14.33
CA ARG A 154 -8.41 -0.09 14.80
C ARG A 154 -9.85 -0.59 14.78
N MET A 155 -10.24 -1.39 13.79
CA MET A 155 -11.57 -2.01 13.74
C MET A 155 -11.77 -2.96 14.92
N GLY A 156 -10.84 -3.89 15.14
CA GLY A 156 -10.88 -4.84 16.26
C GLY A 156 -10.95 -4.15 17.62
N SER A 157 -10.14 -3.09 17.81
CA SER A 157 -10.16 -2.27 19.02
C SER A 157 -11.55 -1.63 19.27
N ARG A 158 -12.19 -1.09 18.23
CA ARG A 158 -13.54 -0.52 18.34
C ARG A 158 -14.60 -1.58 18.67
N VAL A 159 -14.48 -2.77 18.07
CA VAL A 159 -15.39 -3.90 18.37
C VAL A 159 -15.24 -4.35 19.82
N ALA A 160 -14.00 -4.54 20.27
CA ALA A 160 -13.70 -4.93 21.65
C ALA A 160 -13.95 -3.79 22.67
N LYS A 161 -14.03 -2.52 22.20
CA LYS A 161 -14.12 -1.30 23.05
C LYS A 161 -12.96 -1.19 24.05
N ARG A 162 -11.75 -1.55 23.60
CA ARG A 162 -10.51 -1.55 24.38
C ARG A 162 -9.38 -0.99 23.55
N THR A 163 -8.35 -0.45 24.18
CA THR A 163 -7.28 0.32 23.50
C THR A 163 -5.93 -0.37 23.44
N GLY A 164 -5.74 -1.43 24.20
CA GLY A 164 -4.50 -2.21 24.19
C GLY A 164 -4.43 -3.16 22.99
N VAL A 165 -3.29 -3.24 22.36
CA VAL A 165 -3.02 -4.09 21.19
C VAL A 165 -1.72 -4.84 21.39
N LEU A 166 -1.74 -6.15 21.20
CA LEU A 166 -0.55 -7.00 21.21
C LEU A 166 -0.17 -7.37 19.79
N VAL A 167 1.10 -7.18 19.44
CA VAL A 167 1.66 -7.48 18.11
C VAL A 167 2.91 -8.36 18.24
N PRO A 168 3.27 -9.19 17.24
CA PRO A 168 4.45 -10.05 17.35
C PRO A 168 5.75 -9.25 17.21
N GLY A 169 6.76 -9.57 18.00
CA GLY A 169 8.09 -9.00 17.85
C GLY A 169 8.83 -9.42 16.58
N SER A 170 8.31 -10.44 15.87
CA SER A 170 8.84 -10.93 14.58
C SER A 170 8.32 -10.17 13.36
N MET A 171 7.49 -9.13 13.54
CA MET A 171 6.95 -8.40 12.39
C MET A 171 7.98 -7.44 11.79
N ASP A 172 7.73 -7.07 10.51
CA ASP A 172 8.49 -6.04 9.81
C ASP A 172 8.48 -4.71 10.59
N ARG A 173 9.66 -4.11 10.76
CA ARG A 173 9.84 -2.87 11.52
C ARG A 173 9.22 -1.65 10.86
N GLU A 174 9.20 -1.58 9.54
CA GLU A 174 8.55 -0.49 8.81
C GLU A 174 7.03 -0.58 8.95
N LYS A 175 6.46 -1.78 8.78
CA LYS A 175 5.04 -2.04 9.01
C LYS A 175 4.65 -1.69 10.46
N LEU A 176 5.44 -2.09 11.43
CA LEU A 176 5.21 -1.76 12.84
C LEU A 176 5.23 -0.24 13.08
N ALA A 177 6.15 0.48 12.43
CA ALA A 177 6.21 1.93 12.54
C ALA A 177 4.94 2.59 11.96
N VAL A 178 4.44 2.12 10.82
CA VAL A 178 3.17 2.58 10.23
C VAL A 178 2.00 2.29 11.16
N ILE A 179 1.90 1.07 11.72
CA ILE A 179 0.84 0.69 12.66
C ILE A 179 0.89 1.60 13.90
N LYS A 180 2.07 1.81 14.50
CA LYS A 180 2.24 2.70 15.65
C LYS A 180 1.79 4.13 15.34
N ASN A 181 2.22 4.66 14.19
CA ASN A 181 1.84 6.01 13.76
C ASN A 181 0.32 6.14 13.52
N TYR A 182 -0.26 5.18 12.81
CA TYR A 182 -1.69 5.20 12.46
C TYR A 182 -2.62 5.01 13.67
N CYS A 183 -2.17 4.28 14.68
CA CYS A 183 -2.93 3.96 15.88
C CYS A 183 -2.78 5.01 17.00
N THR A 184 -1.73 5.82 16.98
CA THR A 184 -1.50 6.90 17.95
C THR A 184 -2.48 8.07 17.71
N PRO A 185 -3.02 8.75 18.76
CA PRO A 185 -2.81 8.49 20.19
C PRO A 185 -3.82 7.51 20.79
N ASP A 186 -4.75 6.97 20.02
CA ASP A 186 -5.93 6.26 20.53
C ASP A 186 -5.62 4.87 21.10
N LEU A 187 -4.61 4.17 20.56
CA LEU A 187 -4.27 2.81 20.89
C LEU A 187 -2.83 2.70 21.45
N THR A 188 -2.64 1.75 22.35
CA THR A 188 -1.32 1.39 22.86
C THR A 188 -0.86 0.08 22.26
N ILE A 189 0.27 0.09 21.55
CA ILE A 189 0.84 -1.07 20.90
C ILE A 189 1.96 -1.66 21.76
N GLU A 190 1.85 -2.94 22.11
CA GLU A 190 2.85 -3.68 22.86
C GLU A 190 3.31 -4.91 22.07
N GLU A 191 4.62 -5.14 22.02
CA GLU A 191 5.21 -6.27 21.31
C GLU A 191 5.26 -7.51 22.22
N VAL A 192 4.79 -8.65 21.70
CA VAL A 192 4.93 -9.97 22.30
C VAL A 192 6.25 -10.60 21.81
N LYS A 193 7.00 -11.19 22.70
CA LYS A 193 8.24 -11.89 22.34
C LYS A 193 8.00 -13.00 21.33
N CYS A 194 9.03 -13.31 20.56
CA CYS A 194 9.06 -14.45 19.65
C CYS A 194 10.12 -15.45 20.09
N ASP A 195 9.85 -16.72 19.83
CA ASP A 195 10.85 -17.77 19.97
C ASP A 195 11.95 -17.56 18.92
N GLU A 196 13.19 -17.43 19.37
CA GLU A 196 14.35 -17.11 18.51
C GLU A 196 14.69 -18.21 17.51
N LYS A 197 14.23 -19.45 17.72
CA LYS A 197 14.51 -20.60 16.85
C LYS A 197 13.46 -20.75 15.76
N THR A 198 12.20 -20.48 16.09
CA THR A 198 11.05 -20.72 15.21
C THR A 198 10.53 -19.43 14.59
N GLY A 199 10.79 -18.27 15.20
CA GLY A 199 10.21 -16.98 14.83
C GLY A 199 8.73 -16.84 15.18
N CYS A 200 8.12 -17.85 15.78
CA CYS A 200 6.72 -17.85 16.21
C CYS A 200 6.51 -17.02 17.48
N MET A 201 5.28 -16.59 17.73
CA MET A 201 4.91 -15.86 18.93
C MET A 201 5.08 -16.72 20.19
N ASP A 202 5.69 -16.17 21.23
CA ASP A 202 5.81 -16.83 22.53
C ASP A 202 4.45 -16.80 23.26
N LEU A 203 3.81 -17.97 23.36
CA LEU A 203 2.51 -18.12 24.03
C LEU A 203 2.54 -17.78 25.52
N ALA A 204 3.68 -17.98 26.21
CA ALA A 204 3.80 -17.66 27.62
C ALA A 204 3.83 -16.15 27.82
N ASP A 205 4.61 -15.43 26.99
CA ASP A 205 4.66 -13.97 27.01
C ASP A 205 3.31 -13.36 26.58
N LEU A 206 2.66 -13.92 25.55
CA LEU A 206 1.31 -13.51 25.14
C LEU A 206 0.33 -13.59 26.31
N LYS A 207 0.22 -14.76 26.94
CA LYS A 207 -0.69 -14.98 28.06
C LYS A 207 -0.39 -14.10 29.28
N ALA A 208 0.89 -13.79 29.52
CA ALA A 208 1.29 -12.88 30.59
C ALA A 208 0.90 -11.42 30.35
N LYS A 209 0.78 -11.01 29.08
CA LYS A 209 0.42 -9.65 28.68
C LYS A 209 -1.10 -9.45 28.48
N LEU A 210 -1.83 -10.53 28.25
CA LEU A 210 -3.28 -10.47 28.11
C LEU A 210 -3.92 -10.00 29.43
N ASN A 211 -4.77 -8.97 29.32
CA ASN A 211 -5.53 -8.40 30.42
C ASN A 211 -6.75 -7.65 29.88
N ASP A 212 -7.59 -7.11 30.77
CA ASP A 212 -8.87 -6.44 30.41
C ASP A 212 -8.70 -5.17 29.56
N SER A 213 -7.51 -4.61 29.42
CA SER A 213 -7.26 -3.46 28.53
C SER A 213 -6.97 -3.87 27.09
N ILE A 214 -6.60 -5.13 26.84
CA ILE A 214 -6.26 -5.62 25.51
C ILE A 214 -7.53 -5.87 24.71
N GLY A 215 -7.63 -5.17 23.60
CA GLY A 215 -8.75 -5.29 22.64
C GLY A 215 -8.39 -6.07 21.39
N VAL A 216 -7.10 -6.19 21.06
CA VAL A 216 -6.64 -6.87 19.83
C VAL A 216 -5.38 -7.65 20.10
N VAL A 217 -5.34 -8.87 19.56
CA VAL A 217 -4.11 -9.64 19.33
C VAL A 217 -3.92 -9.74 17.82
N TYR A 218 -2.84 -9.18 17.31
CA TYR A 218 -2.46 -9.24 15.90
C TYR A 218 -1.29 -10.19 15.71
N PHE A 219 -1.32 -11.02 14.69
CA PHE A 219 -0.16 -11.78 14.22
C PHE A 219 -0.21 -12.04 12.72
N GLU A 220 0.90 -12.49 12.14
CA GLU A 220 1.03 -12.77 10.71
C GLU A 220 1.27 -14.25 10.45
N ASN A 221 0.62 -14.82 9.43
CA ASN A 221 0.77 -16.22 9.06
C ASN A 221 0.74 -16.40 7.53
N PRO A 222 1.90 -16.58 6.84
CA PRO A 222 3.25 -16.65 7.42
C PRO A 222 3.71 -15.30 8.00
N ASN A 223 4.66 -15.37 8.93
CA ASN A 223 5.25 -14.15 9.52
C ASN A 223 6.35 -13.57 8.62
N TYR A 224 6.94 -12.43 9.03
CA TYR A 224 7.96 -11.71 8.29
C TYR A 224 9.21 -12.56 7.94
N PHE A 225 9.55 -13.55 8.75
CA PHE A 225 10.66 -14.48 8.50
C PHE A 225 10.27 -15.66 7.58
N GLY A 226 9.03 -15.71 7.11
CA GLY A 226 8.51 -16.80 6.29
C GLY A 226 8.13 -18.05 7.08
N ALA A 227 8.11 -17.99 8.41
CA ALA A 227 7.68 -19.09 9.25
C ALA A 227 6.16 -19.08 9.42
N PHE A 228 5.55 -20.26 9.40
CA PHE A 228 4.14 -20.43 9.74
C PHE A 228 3.95 -20.42 11.26
N GLU A 229 2.95 -19.65 11.70
CA GLU A 229 2.57 -19.61 13.12
C GLU A 229 1.80 -20.89 13.49
N VAL A 230 2.54 -21.85 14.03
CA VAL A 230 1.98 -23.18 14.36
C VAL A 230 0.99 -23.16 15.52
N ASN A 231 1.02 -22.12 16.35
CA ASN A 231 0.15 -21.94 17.50
C ASN A 231 -1.04 -21.00 17.18
N SER A 232 -1.38 -20.79 15.91
CA SER A 232 -2.41 -19.83 15.49
C SER A 232 -3.73 -20.00 16.23
N ARG A 233 -4.19 -21.25 16.43
CA ARG A 233 -5.43 -21.57 17.16
C ARG A 233 -5.32 -21.24 18.65
N GLU A 234 -4.19 -21.54 19.27
CA GLU A 234 -3.94 -21.24 20.69
C GLU A 234 -3.86 -19.74 20.93
N ILE A 235 -3.28 -18.98 19.99
CA ILE A 235 -3.24 -17.51 20.04
C ILE A 235 -4.67 -16.95 19.92
N ALA A 236 -5.46 -17.41 18.94
CA ALA A 236 -6.84 -16.99 18.76
C ALA A 236 -7.70 -17.30 20.01
N ASN A 237 -7.59 -18.52 20.55
CA ASN A 237 -8.31 -18.90 21.75
C ASN A 237 -7.92 -18.02 22.95
N ALA A 238 -6.62 -17.76 23.15
CA ALA A 238 -6.15 -16.90 24.23
C ALA A 238 -6.65 -15.45 24.10
N ALA A 239 -6.73 -14.93 22.87
CA ALA A 239 -7.32 -13.62 22.60
C ALA A 239 -8.80 -13.61 22.98
N HIS A 240 -9.58 -14.59 22.53
CA HIS A 240 -11.02 -14.69 22.79
C HIS A 240 -11.32 -14.91 24.28
N ASP A 241 -10.56 -15.75 24.96
CA ASP A 241 -10.71 -15.97 26.42
C ASP A 241 -10.49 -14.68 27.22
N ALA A 242 -9.65 -13.79 26.72
CA ALA A 242 -9.42 -12.46 27.29
C ALA A 242 -10.44 -11.41 26.80
N GLY A 243 -11.35 -11.75 25.87
CA GLY A 243 -12.32 -10.85 25.27
C GLY A 243 -11.72 -9.87 24.24
N ALA A 244 -10.56 -10.21 23.69
CA ALA A 244 -9.92 -9.47 22.61
C ALA A 244 -10.28 -10.06 21.23
N GLN A 245 -10.17 -9.24 20.17
CA GLN A 245 -10.33 -9.68 18.79
C GLN A 245 -9.00 -10.26 18.28
N CYS A 246 -9.09 -11.34 17.52
CA CYS A 246 -7.96 -11.96 16.83
C CYS A 246 -7.89 -11.42 15.40
N VAL A 247 -6.84 -10.66 15.11
CA VAL A 247 -6.56 -10.08 13.79
C VAL A 247 -5.38 -10.79 13.17
N VAL A 248 -5.55 -11.33 11.96
CA VAL A 248 -4.51 -12.13 11.30
C VAL A 248 -4.12 -11.51 9.97
N GLY A 249 -2.83 -11.26 9.82
CA GLY A 249 -2.22 -10.85 8.56
C GLY A 249 -1.81 -12.07 7.72
N VAL A 250 -2.10 -12.07 6.42
CA VAL A 250 -1.77 -13.17 5.53
C VAL A 250 -1.14 -12.72 4.22
N ASP A 251 -0.30 -13.58 3.66
CA ASP A 251 0.02 -13.59 2.24
C ASP A 251 -1.05 -14.46 1.54
N PRO A 252 -1.86 -13.92 0.63
CA PRO A 252 -2.95 -14.66 0.00
C PRO A 252 -2.48 -15.87 -0.80
N ILE A 253 -1.25 -15.87 -1.34
CA ILE A 253 -0.68 -17.03 -2.05
C ILE A 253 -0.50 -18.20 -1.10
N SER A 254 -0.18 -17.96 0.17
CA SER A 254 0.00 -19.03 1.17
C SER A 254 -1.28 -19.84 1.40
N LEU A 255 -2.45 -19.25 1.16
CA LEU A 255 -3.75 -19.92 1.33
C LEU A 255 -3.98 -21.07 0.35
N GLY A 256 -3.14 -21.18 -0.69
CA GLY A 256 -3.11 -22.37 -1.56
C GLY A 256 -2.56 -23.63 -0.89
N VAL A 257 -1.89 -23.50 0.26
CA VAL A 257 -1.22 -24.62 0.98
C VAL A 257 -1.51 -24.66 2.47
N VAL A 258 -1.97 -23.57 3.07
CA VAL A 258 -2.30 -23.51 4.51
C VAL A 258 -3.77 -23.20 4.74
N ALA A 259 -4.26 -23.56 5.92
CA ALA A 259 -5.64 -23.33 6.30
C ALA A 259 -5.96 -21.82 6.37
N VAL A 260 -7.17 -21.45 5.96
CA VAL A 260 -7.65 -20.07 6.03
C VAL A 260 -7.76 -19.58 7.47
N PRO A 261 -7.49 -18.29 7.76
CA PRO A 261 -7.46 -17.76 9.13
C PRO A 261 -8.76 -17.98 9.92
N ARG A 262 -9.90 -17.90 9.28
CA ARG A 262 -11.19 -18.19 9.90
C ARG A 262 -11.20 -19.56 10.57
N SER A 263 -10.63 -20.58 9.94
CA SER A 263 -10.67 -21.96 10.43
C SER A 263 -9.96 -22.16 11.77
N TYR A 264 -9.07 -21.25 12.16
CA TYR A 264 -8.39 -21.28 13.44
C TYR A 264 -8.75 -20.13 14.39
N GLY A 265 -9.76 -19.31 14.01
CA GLY A 265 -10.37 -18.34 14.92
C GLY A 265 -10.04 -16.88 14.67
N ALA A 266 -9.63 -16.48 13.49
CA ALA A 266 -9.49 -15.07 13.14
C ALA A 266 -10.87 -14.39 13.03
N ASP A 267 -11.01 -13.22 13.67
CA ASP A 267 -12.20 -12.36 13.56
C ASP A 267 -12.06 -11.38 12.38
N ILE A 268 -10.83 -10.91 12.15
CA ILE A 268 -10.50 -10.00 11.07
C ILE A 268 -9.23 -10.53 10.38
N VAL A 269 -9.24 -10.53 9.05
CA VAL A 269 -8.08 -10.91 8.23
C VAL A 269 -7.65 -9.69 7.42
N CYS A 270 -6.36 -9.48 7.29
CA CYS A 270 -5.81 -8.45 6.40
C CYS A 270 -4.57 -9.00 5.67
N GLY A 271 -4.15 -8.30 4.63
CA GLY A 271 -2.99 -8.77 3.87
C GLY A 271 -2.62 -7.87 2.71
N ASP A 272 -1.75 -8.40 1.86
CA ASP A 272 -1.19 -7.76 0.69
C ASP A 272 -1.79 -8.34 -0.59
N LEU A 273 -2.19 -7.48 -1.52
CA LEU A 273 -2.65 -7.88 -2.85
C LEU A 273 -1.51 -7.93 -3.88
N GLN A 274 -0.33 -7.42 -3.54
CA GLN A 274 0.80 -7.40 -4.45
C GLN A 274 1.11 -8.79 -5.04
N PRO A 275 1.08 -9.89 -4.27
CA PRO A 275 1.29 -11.24 -4.81
C PRO A 275 0.24 -11.71 -5.82
N LEU A 276 -0.92 -11.07 -5.90
CA LEU A 276 -2.01 -11.45 -6.79
C LEU A 276 -1.98 -10.76 -8.17
N GLY A 277 -0.84 -10.23 -8.60
CA GLY A 277 -0.66 -9.73 -9.96
C GLY A 277 -0.17 -8.29 -10.07
N ILE A 278 0.47 -7.76 -9.04
CA ILE A 278 1.13 -6.45 -9.08
C ILE A 278 2.64 -6.66 -9.23
N HIS A 279 3.24 -6.03 -10.23
CA HIS A 279 4.70 -6.03 -10.40
C HIS A 279 5.40 -5.46 -9.17
N MET A 280 6.65 -5.83 -8.94
CA MET A 280 7.44 -5.35 -7.78
C MET A 280 7.59 -3.83 -7.74
N ASN A 281 7.60 -3.15 -8.90
CA ASN A 281 7.63 -1.69 -9.04
C ASN A 281 8.67 -1.01 -8.12
N TYR A 282 9.84 -1.63 -7.95
CA TYR A 282 10.92 -1.17 -7.07
C TYR A 282 10.48 -0.99 -5.59
N GLY A 283 9.51 -1.76 -5.15
CA GLY A 283 8.92 -1.69 -3.80
C GLY A 283 7.77 -0.71 -3.65
N GLY A 284 7.29 -0.10 -4.74
CA GLY A 284 6.14 0.80 -4.75
C GLY A 284 4.90 0.20 -5.43
N GLY A 285 3.75 0.86 -5.30
CA GLY A 285 2.51 0.44 -5.98
C GLY A 285 1.94 -0.85 -5.42
N GLN A 286 1.92 -1.02 -4.12
CA GLN A 286 1.28 -2.13 -3.40
C GLN A 286 -0.20 -1.83 -3.16
N SER A 287 -0.95 -2.85 -2.79
CA SER A 287 -2.35 -2.72 -2.42
C SER A 287 -2.66 -3.72 -1.31
N GLY A 288 -3.52 -3.36 -0.38
CA GLY A 288 -3.87 -4.24 0.74
C GLY A 288 -5.36 -4.55 0.80
N PHE A 289 -5.72 -5.54 1.58
CA PHE A 289 -7.11 -5.92 1.85
C PHE A 289 -7.38 -6.10 3.33
N MET A 290 -8.65 -5.98 3.68
CA MET A 290 -9.19 -6.33 5.00
C MET A 290 -10.51 -7.06 4.82
N ALA A 291 -10.73 -8.12 5.61
CA ALA A 291 -11.91 -8.94 5.58
C ALA A 291 -12.41 -9.28 6.98
N THR A 292 -13.72 -9.47 7.12
CA THR A 292 -14.38 -9.85 8.38
C THR A 292 -15.64 -10.67 8.13
N MET A 293 -16.25 -11.14 9.22
CA MET A 293 -17.56 -11.83 9.21
C MET A 293 -18.70 -10.82 9.14
#